data_cc565d0daef93792988c636035e11850
#
_entry.id   cc565d0daef93792988c636035e11850
#
_cell.length_a   1.000
_cell.length_b   1.000
_cell.length_c   1.000
_cell.angle_alpha   90.00
_cell.angle_beta   90.00
_cell.angle_gamma   90.00
#
_symmetry.space_group_name_H-M   'P 1'
#
loop_
_entity.id
_entity.type
_entity.pdbx_description
1 polymer ?
#
loop_
_entity_poly.entity_id
_entity_poly.type
_entity_poly.pdbx_seq_one_letter_code
_entity_poly.pdbx_strand_id
1 'polypeptide(L)'
;MLAIIGLLALLLVASIGWFNAETKIHANKISYDNTYNWTEYFHGYEAYLDKRIYRAVMVTTSMTPTINVGDTLLWVEIENFAELRVGDIIIYKHPTLAGLDNIAHRIVEIVHSSEGYKFRTKGDNLLTPDQHLVPESNVRGLVIGVIYGKGRG
;
A
#
# COMPACT_ATOMS: atom_id res chain seq x y z
N MET A 1 -15.33 28.68 51.72
CA MET A 1 -15.37 29.16 50.32
C MET A 1 -13.97 29.17 49.66
N LEU A 2 -12.95 29.73 50.30
CA LEU A 2 -11.57 29.77 49.77
C LEU A 2 -10.93 28.41 49.52
N ALA A 3 -11.19 27.39 50.36
CA ALA A 3 -10.65 26.03 50.16
C ALA A 3 -11.19 25.30 48.95
N ILE A 4 -12.46 25.52 48.58
CA ILE A 4 -13.12 24.91 47.41
C ILE A 4 -12.56 25.52 46.11
N ILE A 5 -12.28 26.81 46.08
CA ILE A 5 -11.70 27.50 44.92
C ILE A 5 -10.27 27.01 44.69
N GLY A 6 -9.49 26.77 45.73
CA GLY A 6 -8.14 26.23 45.62
C GLY A 6 -8.11 24.81 45.07
N LEU A 7 -9.07 23.94 45.47
CA LEU A 7 -9.15 22.57 44.99
C LEU A 7 -9.58 22.50 43.52
N LEU A 8 -10.50 23.37 43.08
CA LEU A 8 -10.92 23.49 41.67
C LEU A 8 -9.78 23.99 40.76
N ALA A 9 -8.99 24.92 41.24
CA ALA A 9 -7.83 25.41 40.50
C ALA A 9 -6.74 24.34 40.34
N LEU A 10 -6.52 23.52 41.37
CA LEU A 10 -5.56 22.40 41.34
C LEU A 10 -5.99 21.29 40.36
N LEU A 11 -7.29 20.99 40.31
CA LEU A 11 -7.84 20.02 39.35
C LEU A 11 -7.76 20.52 37.91
N LEU A 12 -7.95 21.82 37.68
CA LEU A 12 -7.81 22.43 36.35
C LEU A 12 -6.36 22.41 35.86
N VAL A 13 -5.40 22.72 36.72
CA VAL A 13 -3.97 22.66 36.38
C VAL A 13 -3.52 21.23 36.11
N ALA A 14 -4.01 20.25 36.90
CA ALA A 14 -3.72 18.83 36.67
C ALA A 14 -4.28 18.35 35.35
N SER A 15 -5.51 18.74 34.99
CA SER A 15 -6.14 18.33 33.70
C SER A 15 -5.44 18.95 32.49
N ILE A 16 -5.01 20.19 32.57
CA ILE A 16 -4.24 20.86 31.49
C ILE A 16 -2.85 20.21 31.37
N GLY A 17 -2.22 19.86 32.47
CA GLY A 17 -0.92 19.18 32.51
C GLY A 17 -1.02 17.77 31.88
N TRP A 18 -2.11 17.07 32.12
CA TRP A 18 -2.37 15.72 31.56
C TRP A 18 -2.67 15.78 30.05
N PHE A 19 -3.47 16.74 29.63
CA PHE A 19 -3.78 16.97 28.21
C PHE A 19 -2.53 17.35 27.41
N ASN A 20 -1.64 18.16 27.97
CA ASN A 20 -0.37 18.50 27.32
C ASN A 20 0.65 17.35 27.34
N ALA A 21 0.57 16.42 28.29
CA ALA A 21 1.41 15.23 28.32
C ALA A 21 1.00 14.21 27.25
N GLU A 22 -0.29 14.00 27.05
CA GLU A 22 -0.78 13.11 25.99
C GLU A 22 -0.49 13.63 24.59
N THR A 23 -0.64 14.94 24.34
CA THR A 23 -0.28 15.55 23.05
C THR A 23 1.21 15.49 22.76
N LYS A 24 2.07 15.53 23.78
CA LYS A 24 3.52 15.31 23.59
C LYS A 24 3.92 13.88 23.30
N ILE A 25 3.16 12.89 23.76
CA ILE A 25 3.43 11.49 23.48
C ILE A 25 3.10 11.15 22.02
N HIS A 26 2.08 11.75 21.43
CA HIS A 26 1.73 11.54 20.02
C HIS A 26 2.58 12.38 19.02
N ALA A 27 3.28 13.41 19.47
CA ALA A 27 4.15 14.21 18.61
C ALA A 27 5.57 13.63 18.46
N ASN A 28 5.90 12.53 19.15
CA ASN A 28 7.25 12.00 19.17
C ASN A 28 7.40 10.73 18.34
N LYS A 29 8.13 10.94 17.26
CA LYS A 29 8.98 9.99 16.58
C LYS A 29 8.26 8.93 15.77
N ILE A 30 7.96 9.27 14.55
CA ILE A 30 8.42 8.40 13.49
C ILE A 30 9.96 8.41 13.63
N SER A 31 10.50 7.38 14.26
CA SER A 31 11.93 7.16 14.35
C SER A 31 12.45 7.04 12.92
N TYR A 32 13.14 8.05 12.42
CA TYR A 32 13.98 7.93 11.24
C TYR A 32 15.19 7.08 11.63
N ASP A 33 14.96 5.80 11.77
CA ASP A 33 16.06 4.85 11.89
C ASP A 33 16.33 4.29 10.51
N ASN A 34 17.40 4.74 9.89
CA ASN A 34 17.89 4.24 8.60
C ASN A 34 18.44 2.81 8.67
N THR A 35 18.43 2.18 9.84
CA THR A 35 18.99 0.83 10.07
C THR A 35 17.97 -0.29 9.90
N TYR A 36 16.67 0.01 9.85
CA TYR A 36 15.65 -1.01 9.68
C TYR A 36 15.56 -1.51 8.24
N ASN A 37 15.77 -2.78 8.09
CA ASN A 37 15.44 -3.48 6.86
C ASN A 37 13.90 -3.51 6.72
N TRP A 38 13.38 -3.17 5.55
CA TRP A 38 11.93 -3.14 5.25
C TRP A 38 11.19 -4.42 5.68
N THR A 39 11.87 -5.56 5.66
CA THR A 39 11.35 -6.85 6.12
C THR A 39 10.99 -6.85 7.60
N GLU A 40 11.71 -6.14 8.46
CA GLU A 40 11.41 -6.13 9.90
C GLU A 40 10.19 -5.28 10.25
N TYR A 41 9.94 -4.21 9.49
CA TYR A 41 8.77 -3.35 9.69
C TYR A 41 7.44 -4.07 9.45
N PHE A 42 7.45 -5.06 8.55
CA PHE A 42 6.24 -5.74 8.11
C PHE A 42 6.08 -7.16 8.67
N HIS A 43 7.01 -7.67 9.47
CA HIS A 43 6.88 -9.02 10.06
C HIS A 43 5.59 -9.20 10.86
N GLY A 44 5.16 -8.19 11.64
CA GLY A 44 3.88 -8.24 12.33
C GLY A 44 2.68 -8.24 11.40
N TYR A 45 2.79 -7.54 10.28
CA TYR A 45 1.74 -7.46 9.26
C TYR A 45 1.70 -8.72 8.39
N GLU A 46 2.87 -9.27 8.04
CA GLU A 46 2.99 -10.58 7.37
C GLU A 46 2.38 -11.70 8.21
N ALA A 47 2.66 -11.72 9.52
CA ALA A 47 2.06 -12.69 10.44
C ALA A 47 0.54 -12.55 10.54
N TYR A 48 0.00 -11.33 10.49
CA TYR A 48 -1.44 -11.08 10.49
C TYR A 48 -2.11 -11.52 9.17
N LEU A 49 -1.45 -11.28 8.04
CA LEU A 49 -1.96 -11.66 6.71
C LEU A 49 -1.71 -13.13 6.38
N ASP A 50 -0.84 -13.81 7.14
CA ASP A 50 -0.27 -15.13 6.80
C ASP A 50 0.33 -15.16 5.39
N LYS A 51 0.91 -14.02 4.96
CA LYS A 51 1.48 -13.81 3.61
C LYS A 51 2.76 -12.98 3.69
N ARG A 52 3.72 -13.34 2.87
CA ARG A 52 4.93 -12.54 2.69
C ARG A 52 4.60 -11.28 1.88
N ILE A 53 5.12 -10.13 2.35
CA ILE A 53 5.01 -8.86 1.65
C ILE A 53 6.28 -8.63 0.83
N TYR A 54 6.09 -8.45 -0.46
CA TYR A 54 7.14 -8.11 -1.41
C TYR A 54 7.10 -6.62 -1.73
N ARG A 55 8.21 -6.11 -2.26
CA ARG A 55 8.32 -4.72 -2.70
C ARG A 55 8.74 -4.63 -4.17
N ALA A 56 8.26 -3.60 -4.84
CA ALA A 56 8.74 -3.19 -6.17
C ALA A 56 8.78 -1.66 -6.23
N VAL A 57 9.76 -1.09 -6.91
CA VAL A 57 9.84 0.37 -7.13
C VAL A 57 9.25 0.67 -8.50
N MET A 58 8.36 1.67 -8.55
CA MET A 58 7.79 2.14 -9.81
C MET A 58 8.86 2.90 -10.61
N VAL A 59 9.12 2.45 -11.84
CA VAL A 59 10.13 3.04 -12.73
C VAL A 59 9.54 3.72 -13.96
N THR A 60 8.22 3.66 -14.15
CA THR A 60 7.50 4.25 -15.29
C THR A 60 6.40 5.19 -14.83
N THR A 61 5.88 6.00 -15.76
CA THR A 61 4.77 6.94 -15.49
C THR A 61 3.39 6.37 -15.78
N SER A 62 3.28 5.09 -16.14
CA SER A 62 2.01 4.49 -16.59
C SER A 62 0.88 4.53 -15.54
N MET A 63 1.22 4.61 -14.26
CA MET A 63 0.27 4.65 -13.14
C MET A 63 0.12 6.05 -12.51
N THR A 64 0.71 7.08 -13.10
CA THR A 64 0.55 8.47 -12.64
C THR A 64 -0.91 8.92 -12.85
N PRO A 65 -1.52 9.73 -11.92
CA PRO A 65 -0.93 10.29 -10.70
C PRO A 65 -1.04 9.37 -9.47
N THR A 66 -1.68 8.21 -9.57
CA THR A 66 -1.92 7.32 -8.44
C THR A 66 -0.61 6.81 -7.84
N ILE A 67 0.30 6.36 -8.71
CA ILE A 67 1.62 5.87 -8.35
C ILE A 67 2.63 6.50 -9.30
N ASN A 68 3.67 7.14 -8.74
CA ASN A 68 4.67 7.82 -9.57
C ASN A 68 6.01 7.10 -9.56
N VAL A 69 6.88 7.52 -10.45
CA VAL A 69 8.27 7.05 -10.49
C VAL A 69 8.93 7.30 -9.13
N GLY A 70 9.57 6.27 -8.57
CA GLY A 70 10.21 6.30 -7.26
C GLY A 70 9.32 5.88 -6.09
N ASP A 71 8.01 5.75 -6.29
CA ASP A 71 7.13 5.19 -5.26
C ASP A 71 7.39 3.68 -5.11
N THR A 72 7.24 3.16 -3.90
CA THR A 72 7.41 1.74 -3.60
C THR A 72 6.07 1.07 -3.44
N LEU A 73 5.82 0.05 -4.25
CA LEU A 73 4.66 -0.84 -4.17
C LEU A 73 4.93 -1.94 -3.14
N LEU A 74 3.95 -2.20 -2.29
CA LEU A 74 3.89 -3.37 -1.43
C LEU A 74 2.87 -4.34 -2.03
N TRP A 75 3.25 -5.60 -2.20
CA TRP A 75 2.38 -6.59 -2.82
C TRP A 75 2.54 -7.97 -2.18
N VAL A 76 1.49 -8.79 -2.31
CA VAL A 76 1.43 -10.17 -1.82
C VAL A 76 1.11 -11.12 -2.95
N GLU A 77 1.53 -12.37 -2.84
CA GLU A 77 1.14 -13.43 -3.77
C GLU A 77 -0.36 -13.74 -3.66
N ILE A 78 -0.96 -14.15 -4.77
CA ILE A 78 -2.38 -14.47 -4.87
C ILE A 78 -2.54 -15.98 -4.92
N GLU A 79 -3.31 -16.53 -4.01
CA GLU A 79 -3.65 -17.95 -3.97
C GLU A 79 -5.01 -18.23 -4.62
N ASN A 80 -5.93 -17.27 -4.48
CA ASN A 80 -7.28 -17.38 -5.01
C ASN A 80 -7.62 -16.20 -5.92
N PHE A 81 -7.58 -16.41 -7.24
CA PHE A 81 -7.87 -15.37 -8.23
C PHE A 81 -9.33 -14.92 -8.24
N ALA A 82 -10.26 -15.70 -7.66
CA ALA A 82 -11.65 -15.30 -7.50
C ALA A 82 -11.86 -14.12 -6.54
N GLU A 83 -10.87 -13.80 -5.70
CA GLU A 83 -10.90 -12.66 -4.78
C GLU A 83 -10.57 -11.34 -5.44
N LEU A 84 -9.91 -11.36 -6.60
CA LEU A 84 -9.56 -10.16 -7.34
C LEU A 84 -10.80 -9.46 -7.89
N ARG A 85 -10.76 -8.13 -7.87
CA ARG A 85 -11.85 -7.26 -8.31
C ARG A 85 -11.37 -6.24 -9.34
N VAL A 86 -12.29 -5.78 -10.15
CA VAL A 86 -12.06 -4.58 -10.97
C VAL A 86 -11.71 -3.42 -10.06
N GLY A 87 -10.61 -2.72 -10.35
CA GLY A 87 -10.04 -1.68 -9.52
C GLY A 87 -8.76 -2.09 -8.78
N ASP A 88 -8.52 -3.38 -8.56
CA ASP A 88 -7.28 -3.87 -7.97
C ASP A 88 -6.08 -3.61 -8.89
N ILE A 89 -4.93 -3.34 -8.29
CA ILE A 89 -3.66 -3.21 -9.01
C ILE A 89 -2.88 -4.51 -8.85
N ILE A 90 -2.54 -5.15 -9.96
CA ILE A 90 -1.75 -6.37 -9.97
C ILE A 90 -0.36 -6.16 -10.52
N ILE A 91 0.59 -6.95 -10.02
CA ILE A 91 1.93 -7.10 -10.61
C ILE A 91 1.93 -8.37 -11.45
N TYR A 92 2.36 -8.27 -12.70
CA TYR A 92 2.32 -9.38 -13.64
C TYR A 92 3.50 -9.38 -14.62
N LYS A 93 3.73 -10.53 -15.25
CA LYS A 93 4.62 -10.68 -16.42
C LYS A 93 3.84 -10.41 -17.69
N HIS A 94 4.46 -9.72 -18.64
CA HIS A 94 3.83 -9.56 -19.96
C HIS A 94 3.60 -10.92 -20.62
N PRO A 95 2.39 -11.21 -21.14
CA PRO A 95 2.07 -12.54 -21.65
C PRO A 95 2.91 -13.00 -22.84
N THR A 96 3.38 -12.06 -23.66
CA THR A 96 4.06 -12.36 -24.93
C THR A 96 5.44 -11.72 -25.07
N LEU A 97 5.78 -10.71 -24.26
CA LEU A 97 7.08 -10.03 -24.36
C LEU A 97 8.00 -10.47 -23.21
N ALA A 98 9.06 -11.21 -23.58
CA ALA A 98 10.06 -11.62 -22.61
C ALA A 98 10.81 -10.40 -22.03
N GLY A 99 11.17 -10.46 -20.75
CA GLY A 99 11.90 -9.41 -20.05
C GLY A 99 11.04 -8.29 -19.46
N LEU A 100 9.72 -8.29 -19.68
CA LEU A 100 8.76 -7.41 -19.02
C LEU A 100 8.07 -8.16 -17.88
N ASP A 101 8.79 -8.32 -16.77
CA ASP A 101 8.42 -9.25 -15.70
C ASP A 101 7.73 -8.60 -14.49
N ASN A 102 7.68 -7.28 -14.40
CA ASN A 102 7.09 -6.58 -13.26
C ASN A 102 6.30 -5.35 -13.73
N ILE A 103 5.20 -5.59 -14.43
CA ILE A 103 4.27 -4.55 -14.84
C ILE A 103 3.24 -4.40 -13.72
N ALA A 104 2.99 -3.17 -13.29
CA ALA A 104 1.95 -2.87 -12.31
C ALA A 104 0.86 -2.04 -13.00
N HIS A 105 -0.31 -2.62 -13.24
CA HIS A 105 -1.46 -1.94 -13.83
C HIS A 105 -2.76 -2.34 -13.09
N ARG A 106 -3.79 -1.52 -13.28
CA ARG A 106 -5.10 -1.72 -12.67
C ARG A 106 -5.96 -2.66 -13.50
N ILE A 107 -6.65 -3.59 -12.83
CA ILE A 107 -7.67 -4.43 -13.46
C ILE A 107 -8.88 -3.55 -13.84
N VAL A 108 -9.26 -3.58 -15.11
CA VAL A 108 -10.44 -2.87 -15.64
C VAL A 108 -11.52 -3.83 -16.12
N GLU A 109 -11.18 -5.10 -16.33
CA GLU A 109 -12.12 -6.16 -16.70
C GLU A 109 -11.59 -7.51 -16.22
N ILE A 110 -12.48 -8.39 -15.78
CA ILE A 110 -12.16 -9.78 -15.40
C ILE A 110 -12.95 -10.71 -16.34
N VAL A 111 -12.24 -11.56 -17.03
CA VAL A 111 -12.81 -12.60 -17.90
C VAL A 111 -12.59 -13.96 -17.22
N HIS A 112 -13.67 -14.68 -16.97
CA HIS A 112 -13.64 -16.03 -16.44
C HIS A 112 -14.07 -17.03 -17.50
N SER A 113 -13.29 -18.07 -17.71
CA SER A 113 -13.56 -19.12 -18.67
C SER A 113 -13.23 -20.50 -18.08
N SER A 114 -13.47 -21.56 -18.82
CA SER A 114 -13.03 -22.92 -18.45
C SER A 114 -11.51 -23.07 -18.29
N GLU A 115 -10.74 -22.13 -18.84
CA GLU A 115 -9.27 -22.06 -18.73
C GLU A 115 -8.77 -21.24 -17.52
N GLY A 116 -9.68 -20.74 -16.67
CA GLY A 116 -9.37 -19.88 -15.52
C GLY A 116 -9.65 -18.40 -15.76
N TYR A 117 -9.02 -17.55 -14.94
CA TYR A 117 -9.19 -16.10 -14.98
C TYR A 117 -8.20 -15.45 -15.95
N LYS A 118 -8.67 -14.43 -16.66
CA LYS A 118 -7.85 -13.53 -17.46
C LYS A 118 -8.24 -12.10 -17.12
N PHE A 119 -7.25 -11.22 -16.99
CA PHE A 119 -7.44 -9.86 -16.54
C PHE A 119 -7.08 -8.89 -17.66
N ARG A 120 -7.99 -7.98 -17.99
CA ARG A 120 -7.67 -6.82 -18.80
C ARG A 120 -7.18 -5.74 -17.86
N THR A 121 -5.99 -5.25 -18.13
CA THR A 121 -5.33 -4.23 -17.30
C THR A 121 -5.23 -2.91 -18.03
N LYS A 122 -4.99 -1.84 -17.24
CA LYS A 122 -4.78 -0.50 -17.75
C LYS A 122 -3.89 0.27 -16.78
N GLY A 123 -2.89 0.96 -17.30
CA GLY A 123 -2.19 1.99 -16.54
C GLY A 123 -3.09 3.20 -16.29
N ASP A 124 -3.08 3.75 -15.08
CA ASP A 124 -3.95 4.88 -14.72
C ASP A 124 -3.72 6.12 -15.59
N ASN A 125 -2.49 6.29 -16.11
CA ASN A 125 -2.10 7.37 -17.03
C ASN A 125 -2.32 7.06 -18.52
N LEU A 126 -2.79 5.86 -18.84
CA LEU A 126 -3.00 5.46 -20.23
C LEU A 126 -4.45 5.75 -20.67
N LEU A 127 -4.64 6.11 -21.94
CA LEU A 127 -5.99 6.39 -22.47
C LEU A 127 -6.79 5.10 -22.70
N THR A 128 -6.11 4.03 -23.11
CA THR A 128 -6.73 2.76 -23.50
C THR A 128 -6.23 1.63 -22.60
N PRO A 129 -7.06 0.59 -22.38
CA PRO A 129 -6.59 -0.65 -21.76
C PRO A 129 -5.48 -1.33 -22.57
N ASP A 130 -4.72 -2.17 -21.89
CA ASP A 130 -3.70 -2.99 -22.52
C ASP A 130 -4.32 -3.91 -23.56
N GLN A 131 -3.64 -4.10 -24.69
CA GLN A 131 -4.19 -4.88 -25.83
C GLN A 131 -4.30 -6.37 -25.51
N HIS A 132 -3.49 -6.86 -24.58
CA HIS A 132 -3.47 -8.27 -24.16
C HIS A 132 -4.34 -8.50 -22.92
N LEU A 133 -4.78 -9.74 -22.74
CA LEU A 133 -5.31 -10.24 -21.48
C LEU A 133 -4.17 -10.90 -20.70
N VAL A 134 -4.11 -10.65 -19.42
CA VAL A 134 -3.14 -11.27 -18.52
C VAL A 134 -3.77 -12.53 -17.94
N PRO A 135 -3.31 -13.73 -18.30
CA PRO A 135 -3.80 -14.96 -17.67
C PRO A 135 -3.30 -15.05 -16.22
N GLU A 136 -4.00 -15.79 -15.36
CA GLU A 136 -3.62 -15.95 -13.96
C GLU A 136 -2.19 -16.47 -13.78
N SER A 137 -1.71 -17.34 -14.69
CA SER A 137 -0.33 -17.84 -14.66
C SER A 137 0.75 -16.76 -14.82
N ASN A 138 0.38 -15.60 -15.34
CA ASN A 138 1.29 -14.45 -15.50
C ASN A 138 1.19 -13.45 -14.34
N VAL A 139 0.15 -13.54 -13.51
CA VAL A 139 -0.01 -12.66 -12.34
C VAL A 139 0.96 -13.10 -11.25
N ARG A 140 1.70 -12.15 -10.71
CA ARG A 140 2.63 -12.36 -9.59
C ARG A 140 1.99 -12.04 -8.25
N GLY A 141 1.17 -11.01 -8.19
CA GLY A 141 0.57 -10.61 -6.93
C GLY A 141 -0.33 -9.40 -7.00
N LEU A 142 -0.99 -9.14 -5.88
CA LEU A 142 -1.87 -8.02 -5.62
C LEU A 142 -1.10 -6.93 -4.89
N VAL A 143 -1.19 -5.69 -5.37
CA VAL A 143 -0.67 -4.52 -4.65
C VAL A 143 -1.61 -4.19 -3.50
N ILE A 144 -1.07 -4.20 -2.28
CA ILE A 144 -1.82 -3.95 -1.04
C ILE A 144 -1.49 -2.60 -0.42
N GLY A 145 -0.47 -1.91 -0.92
CA GLY A 145 -0.08 -0.61 -0.42
C GLY A 145 0.95 0.09 -1.29
N VAL A 146 1.08 1.40 -1.09
CA VAL A 146 2.06 2.24 -1.76
C VAL A 146 2.76 3.11 -0.72
N ILE A 147 4.08 3.10 -0.75
CA ILE A 147 4.90 4.03 0.01
C ILE A 147 5.36 5.11 -0.96
N TYR A 148 4.85 6.31 -0.78
CA TYR A 148 5.18 7.44 -1.63
C TYR A 148 6.61 7.91 -1.38
N GLY A 149 7.39 8.00 -2.45
CA GLY A 149 8.74 8.56 -2.42
C GLY A 149 8.75 10.03 -2.03
N LYS A 150 9.94 10.59 -1.77
CA LYS A 150 10.12 11.99 -1.36
C LYS A 150 9.46 12.96 -2.34
N GLY A 151 8.64 13.86 -1.85
CA GLY A 151 8.26 15.07 -2.56
C GLY A 151 6.77 15.31 -2.76
N ARG A 152 5.92 14.67 -1.98
CA ARG A 152 4.50 15.06 -1.91
C ARG A 152 4.18 15.55 -0.51
N GLY A 153 4.63 16.73 -0.24
CA GLY A 153 4.15 17.61 0.80
C GLY A 153 3.71 18.89 0.14
#